data_b19c0335b6ccb3be6d6c041c0d52b5c2
#
_entry.id   b19c0335b6ccb3be6d6c041c0d52b5c2
#
_cell.length_a   1.000
_cell.length_b   1.000
_cell.length_c   1.000
_cell.angle_alpha   90.00
_cell.angle_beta   90.00
_cell.angle_gamma   90.00
#
_symmetry.space_group_name_H-M   'P 1'
#
loop_
_entity.id
_entity.type
_entity.pdbx_description
1 polymer ?
#
loop_
_entity_poly.entity_id
_entity_poly.type
_entity_poly.pdbx_seq_one_letter_code
_entity_poly.pdbx_strand_id
1 'polypeptide(L)'
;MHLKRFLPVIIASFFFGCASAPVQTQSATSDVAQSSAEAQPEQELTLDSSNPFAHDNTLPYQAPEYDKIRTEHFVPALKFAMAEQKKEIDAIANQTEAPTFENTLVAMQKTGQRFMRVAYVFDNMTNAYTNDELKKAEEEMAPLFSAHNDEIYLNDKLFARIDALYNDRANLGLDSESMRLLELTHEDFLRAGAKLSAADKEKIKQMNAEISSISTKFGQNILSEMNSSA
;
A
#
# COMPACT_ATOMS: atom_id res chain seq x y z
N MET A 1 -1.19 23.04 -9.85
CA MET A 1 -1.25 21.56 -9.93
C MET A 1 -2.09 21.07 -8.75
N HIS A 2 -3.34 20.63 -8.98
CA HIS A 2 -4.29 20.35 -7.90
C HIS A 2 -4.23 18.88 -7.49
N LEU A 3 -3.60 18.63 -6.36
CA LEU A 3 -3.63 17.33 -5.70
C LEU A 3 -5.01 17.16 -5.04
N LYS A 4 -5.83 16.25 -5.56
CA LYS A 4 -7.16 15.95 -5.00
C LYS A 4 -7.00 15.27 -3.64
N ARG A 5 -7.36 16.01 -2.58
CA ARG A 5 -7.46 15.51 -1.21
C ARG A 5 -8.67 14.56 -1.11
N PHE A 6 -8.46 13.33 -0.74
CA PHE A 6 -9.51 12.42 -0.33
C PHE A 6 -10.06 12.86 1.02
N LEU A 7 -11.37 13.10 1.07
CA LEU A 7 -12.14 13.53 2.26
C LEU A 7 -12.60 12.27 3.02
N PRO A 8 -12.46 12.18 4.35
CA PRO A 8 -12.98 11.04 5.09
C PRO A 8 -14.51 11.14 5.25
N VAL A 9 -15.20 10.06 4.96
CA VAL A 9 -16.64 9.89 5.19
C VAL A 9 -16.87 9.64 6.69
N ILE A 10 -17.67 10.52 7.31
CA ILE A 10 -18.16 10.39 8.69
C ILE A 10 -19.32 9.40 8.70
N ILE A 11 -19.17 8.29 9.42
CA ILE A 11 -20.25 7.32 9.68
C ILE A 11 -20.87 7.62 11.05
N ALA A 12 -22.16 7.94 11.03
CA ALA A 12 -22.98 8.18 12.21
C ALA A 12 -23.34 6.87 12.92
N SER A 13 -23.20 6.88 14.22
CA SER A 13 -23.51 5.78 15.13
C SER A 13 -25.01 5.58 15.31
N PHE A 14 -25.49 4.35 15.14
CA PHE A 14 -26.78 3.91 15.68
C PHE A 14 -26.56 2.86 16.77
N PHE A 15 -26.98 3.18 17.97
CA PHE A 15 -27.10 2.27 19.09
C PHE A 15 -28.40 1.47 18.96
N PHE A 16 -28.31 0.14 18.98
CA PHE A 16 -29.41 -0.72 19.38
C PHE A 16 -28.90 -1.77 20.37
N GLY A 17 -29.42 -1.69 21.58
CA GLY A 17 -29.20 -2.69 22.60
C GLY A 17 -30.20 -3.83 22.48
N CYS A 18 -29.77 -5.05 22.80
CA CYS A 18 -30.67 -6.10 23.34
C CYS A 18 -29.92 -7.24 24.02
N ALA A 19 -30.26 -7.41 25.27
CA ALA A 19 -30.57 -8.62 26.04
C ALA A 19 -29.68 -9.84 26.02
N SER A 20 -29.21 -10.14 27.19
CA SER A 20 -28.48 -11.32 27.65
C SER A 20 -29.33 -12.60 27.69
N ALA A 21 -28.75 -13.73 27.29
CA ALA A 21 -29.16 -15.07 27.70
C ALA A 21 -27.92 -15.91 28.04
N PRO A 22 -27.93 -16.75 29.09
CA PRO A 22 -26.75 -17.48 29.53
C PRO A 22 -26.58 -18.78 28.71
N VAL A 23 -25.38 -19.04 28.24
CA VAL A 23 -24.98 -20.33 27.63
C VAL A 23 -24.04 -21.07 28.56
N GLN A 24 -24.39 -22.30 28.80
CA GLN A 24 -23.71 -23.29 29.66
C GLN A 24 -22.32 -23.66 29.14
N THR A 25 -21.37 -23.72 30.06
CA THR A 25 -20.02 -24.26 29.88
C THR A 25 -20.06 -25.76 29.65
N GLN A 26 -19.62 -26.25 28.52
CA GLN A 26 -19.12 -27.60 28.34
C GLN A 26 -17.62 -27.55 28.05
N SER A 27 -16.87 -28.10 29.00
CA SER A 27 -15.41 -28.35 28.88
C SER A 27 -15.19 -29.47 27.87
N ALA A 28 -14.57 -29.17 26.75
CA ALA A 28 -13.97 -30.15 25.85
C ALA A 28 -12.46 -29.87 25.81
N THR A 29 -11.70 -30.75 26.48
CA THR A 29 -10.26 -30.88 26.29
C THR A 29 -10.00 -31.43 24.90
N SER A 30 -9.40 -30.62 24.04
CA SER A 30 -8.86 -31.08 22.75
C SER A 30 -7.39 -30.71 22.67
N ASP A 31 -6.56 -31.74 22.52
CA ASP A 31 -5.14 -31.68 22.22
C ASP A 31 -4.88 -30.73 21.03
N VAL A 32 -4.18 -29.64 21.32
CA VAL A 32 -3.63 -28.78 20.26
C VAL A 32 -2.29 -29.39 19.84
N ALA A 33 -2.34 -30.17 18.76
CA ALA A 33 -1.14 -30.51 18.01
C ALA A 33 -0.54 -29.22 17.48
N GLN A 34 0.64 -28.83 17.98
CA GLN A 34 1.47 -27.78 17.41
C GLN A 34 1.94 -28.21 16.02
N SER A 35 1.21 -27.76 15.00
CA SER A 35 1.72 -27.75 13.65
C SER A 35 2.74 -26.62 13.56
N SER A 36 4.01 -26.94 13.66
CA SER A 36 5.11 -26.09 13.22
C SER A 36 4.98 -25.92 11.73
N ALA A 37 4.35 -24.82 11.28
CA ALA A 37 4.41 -24.40 9.90
C ALA A 37 5.88 -24.04 9.60
N GLU A 38 6.59 -24.93 8.94
CA GLU A 38 7.86 -24.61 8.28
C GLU A 38 7.57 -23.47 7.30
N ALA A 39 8.23 -22.34 7.51
CA ALA A 39 8.22 -21.23 6.59
C ALA A 39 8.82 -21.72 5.27
N GLN A 40 7.97 -21.89 4.26
CA GLN A 40 8.44 -22.16 2.90
C GLN A 40 9.34 -20.99 2.48
N PRO A 41 10.48 -21.25 1.84
CA PRO A 41 11.34 -20.17 1.36
C PRO A 41 10.51 -19.30 0.41
N GLU A 42 10.43 -18.00 0.72
CA GLU A 42 9.76 -17.01 -0.10
C GLU A 42 10.39 -17.06 -1.50
N GLN A 43 9.66 -17.59 -2.47
CA GLN A 43 10.15 -17.68 -3.85
C GLN A 43 10.43 -16.26 -4.31
N GLU A 44 11.69 -15.97 -4.62
CA GLU A 44 12.08 -14.66 -5.12
C GLU A 44 11.31 -14.36 -6.40
N LEU A 45 10.40 -13.38 -6.33
CA LEU A 45 9.64 -12.95 -7.49
C LEU A 45 10.64 -12.41 -8.53
N THR A 46 10.59 -12.95 -9.73
CA THR A 46 11.40 -12.47 -10.86
C THR A 46 10.48 -11.90 -11.92
N LEU A 47 10.89 -10.81 -12.55
CA LEU A 47 10.18 -10.25 -13.70
C LEU A 47 10.89 -10.73 -14.98
N ASP A 48 10.12 -11.29 -15.90
CA ASP A 48 10.64 -11.73 -17.19
C ASP A 48 11.30 -10.55 -17.92
N SER A 49 12.49 -10.77 -18.46
CA SER A 49 13.25 -9.74 -19.17
C SER A 49 12.58 -9.24 -20.45
N SER A 50 11.62 -9.98 -21.00
CA SER A 50 10.80 -9.53 -22.13
C SER A 50 9.70 -8.54 -21.72
N ASN A 51 9.39 -8.43 -20.42
CA ASN A 51 8.42 -7.46 -19.95
C ASN A 51 9.00 -6.04 -20.08
N PRO A 52 8.30 -5.09 -20.75
CA PRO A 52 8.81 -3.73 -20.94
C PRO A 52 9.17 -3.00 -19.65
N PHE A 53 8.56 -3.38 -18.53
CA PHE A 53 8.83 -2.80 -17.21
C PHE A 53 10.03 -3.41 -16.48
N ALA A 54 10.67 -4.44 -17.05
CA ALA A 54 11.88 -5.04 -16.48
C ALA A 54 13.09 -4.11 -16.59
N HIS A 55 13.07 -3.20 -17.55
CA HIS A 55 14.17 -2.28 -17.87
C HIS A 55 13.75 -0.82 -17.69
N ASP A 56 14.75 0.07 -17.62
CA ASP A 56 14.48 1.50 -17.65
C ASP A 56 14.06 1.94 -19.06
N ASN A 57 13.15 2.91 -19.13
CA ASN A 57 12.70 3.45 -20.40
C ASN A 57 13.85 4.18 -21.11
N THR A 58 13.97 3.95 -22.42
CA THR A 58 15.04 4.53 -23.25
C THR A 58 14.63 5.81 -23.99
N LEU A 59 13.34 6.12 -24.02
CA LEU A 59 12.81 7.33 -24.66
C LEU A 59 13.19 8.60 -23.88
N PRO A 60 13.21 9.77 -24.54
CA PRO A 60 13.44 11.04 -23.88
C PRO A 60 12.51 11.22 -22.66
N TYR A 61 13.06 11.78 -21.57
CA TYR A 61 12.36 11.96 -20.29
C TYR A 61 11.88 10.66 -19.64
N GLN A 62 12.46 9.52 -20.03
CA GLN A 62 12.03 8.18 -19.58
C GLN A 62 10.54 7.90 -19.87
N ALA A 63 10.04 8.45 -20.98
CA ALA A 63 8.66 8.24 -21.39
C ALA A 63 8.37 6.75 -21.60
N PRO A 64 7.18 6.25 -21.18
CA PRO A 64 6.82 4.85 -21.39
C PRO A 64 6.74 4.48 -22.87
N GLU A 65 7.23 3.32 -23.24
CA GLU A 65 7.14 2.77 -24.59
C GLU A 65 5.77 2.09 -24.80
N TYR A 66 4.70 2.89 -24.89
CA TYR A 66 3.31 2.42 -24.97
C TYR A 66 3.05 1.42 -26.10
N ASP A 67 3.77 1.50 -27.18
CA ASP A 67 3.70 0.57 -28.32
C ASP A 67 4.12 -0.85 -27.96
N LYS A 68 4.97 -1.03 -26.94
CA LYS A 68 5.45 -2.31 -26.44
C LYS A 68 4.64 -2.86 -25.28
N ILE A 69 3.89 -1.99 -24.56
CA ILE A 69 3.15 -2.37 -23.37
C ILE A 69 1.85 -3.07 -23.76
N ARG A 70 1.54 -4.19 -23.08
CA ARG A 70 0.31 -4.97 -23.20
C ARG A 70 -0.28 -5.18 -21.81
N THR A 71 -1.57 -5.52 -21.74
CA THR A 71 -2.30 -5.71 -20.48
C THR A 71 -1.65 -6.77 -19.59
N GLU A 72 -1.20 -7.88 -20.18
CA GLU A 72 -0.55 -8.99 -19.47
C GLU A 72 0.77 -8.62 -18.79
N HIS A 73 1.39 -7.49 -19.17
CA HIS A 73 2.65 -7.04 -18.57
C HIS A 73 2.44 -6.41 -17.19
N PHE A 74 1.24 -5.87 -16.89
CA PHE A 74 1.03 -5.06 -15.69
C PHE A 74 1.07 -5.86 -14.39
N VAL A 75 0.27 -6.91 -14.28
CA VAL A 75 0.15 -7.67 -13.02
C VAL A 75 1.50 -8.24 -12.55
N PRO A 76 2.29 -8.93 -13.39
CA PRO A 76 3.61 -9.40 -12.98
C PRO A 76 4.56 -8.26 -12.62
N ALA A 77 4.56 -7.16 -13.38
CA ALA A 77 5.44 -6.02 -13.14
C ALA A 77 5.08 -5.29 -11.83
N LEU A 78 3.78 -5.10 -11.53
CA LEU A 78 3.31 -4.48 -10.30
C LEU A 78 3.67 -5.34 -9.08
N LYS A 79 3.41 -6.65 -9.14
CA LYS A 79 3.77 -7.57 -8.04
C LYS A 79 5.28 -7.57 -7.78
N PHE A 80 6.08 -7.64 -8.84
CA PHE A 80 7.54 -7.57 -8.73
C PHE A 80 8.00 -6.25 -8.11
N ALA A 81 7.48 -5.12 -8.60
CA ALA A 81 7.87 -3.80 -8.14
C ALA A 81 7.44 -3.51 -6.69
N MET A 82 6.29 -4.02 -6.25
CA MET A 82 5.87 -3.97 -4.84
C MET A 82 6.82 -4.78 -3.94
N ALA A 83 7.21 -5.98 -4.37
CA ALA A 83 8.17 -6.80 -3.62
C ALA A 83 9.56 -6.14 -3.55
N GLU A 84 10.00 -5.45 -4.62
CA GLU A 84 11.22 -4.66 -4.66
C GLU A 84 11.14 -3.49 -3.65
N GLN A 85 10.07 -2.70 -3.68
CA GLN A 85 9.86 -1.60 -2.74
C GLN A 85 9.78 -2.08 -1.29
N LYS A 86 9.14 -3.23 -1.05
CA LYS A 86 9.10 -3.83 0.28
C LYS A 86 10.51 -4.10 0.81
N LYS A 87 11.41 -4.68 -0.01
CA LYS A 87 12.82 -4.91 0.37
C LYS A 87 13.54 -3.59 0.70
N GLU A 88 13.29 -2.53 -0.08
CA GLU A 88 13.85 -1.19 0.18
C GLU A 88 13.35 -0.59 1.51
N ILE A 89 12.05 -0.70 1.79
CA ILE A 89 11.44 -0.27 3.06
C ILE A 89 11.97 -1.09 4.24
N ASP A 90 12.06 -2.41 4.09
CA ASP A 90 12.61 -3.28 5.12
C ASP A 90 14.08 -2.97 5.43
N ALA A 91 14.87 -2.59 4.43
CA ALA A 91 16.25 -2.15 4.61
C ALA A 91 16.32 -0.86 5.46
N ILE A 92 15.43 0.10 5.23
CA ILE A 92 15.33 1.33 6.05
C ILE A 92 14.87 0.99 7.47
N ALA A 93 13.81 0.20 7.61
CA ALA A 93 13.19 -0.13 8.89
C ALA A 93 14.14 -0.92 9.83
N ASN A 94 15.01 -1.76 9.26
CA ASN A 94 15.91 -2.63 10.01
C ASN A 94 17.34 -2.07 10.15
N GLN A 95 17.62 -0.81 9.76
CA GLN A 95 18.92 -0.17 9.98
C GLN A 95 19.28 -0.15 11.47
N THR A 96 20.54 -0.41 11.77
CA THR A 96 21.10 -0.36 13.13
C THR A 96 21.54 1.05 13.53
N GLU A 97 21.82 1.90 12.55
CA GLU A 97 22.18 3.30 12.81
C GLU A 97 20.98 4.09 13.34
N ALA A 98 21.27 5.06 14.18
CA ALA A 98 20.27 6.00 14.67
C ALA A 98 19.53 6.65 13.49
N PRO A 99 18.20 6.90 13.61
CA PRO A 99 17.45 7.55 12.56
C PRO A 99 17.96 8.98 12.34
N THR A 100 18.14 9.33 11.06
CA THR A 100 18.40 10.70 10.62
C THR A 100 17.35 11.05 9.54
N PHE A 101 17.19 12.36 9.27
CA PHE A 101 16.31 12.79 8.18
C PHE A 101 16.70 12.12 6.86
N GLU A 102 18.00 12.05 6.56
CA GLU A 102 18.53 11.45 5.33
C GLU A 102 18.31 9.93 5.26
N ASN A 103 18.72 9.17 6.32
CA ASN A 103 18.66 7.71 6.28
C ASN A 103 17.25 7.13 6.54
N THR A 104 16.27 7.98 6.80
CA THR A 104 14.90 7.57 7.08
C THR A 104 13.92 8.26 6.12
N LEU A 105 13.73 9.59 6.21
CA LEU A 105 12.74 10.29 5.39
C LEU A 105 13.15 10.36 3.92
N VAL A 106 14.37 10.86 3.64
CA VAL A 106 14.87 10.97 2.26
C VAL A 106 15.06 9.59 1.63
N ALA A 107 15.56 8.62 2.41
CA ALA A 107 15.67 7.25 1.95
C ALA A 107 14.30 6.68 1.56
N MET A 108 13.28 6.85 2.41
CA MET A 108 11.91 6.40 2.15
C MET A 108 11.31 7.05 0.88
N GLN A 109 11.52 8.35 0.66
CA GLN A 109 11.05 9.05 -0.54
C GLN A 109 11.69 8.53 -1.84
N LYS A 110 12.83 7.87 -1.74
CA LYS A 110 13.53 7.28 -2.89
C LYS A 110 13.12 5.84 -3.19
N THR A 111 12.34 5.20 -2.31
CA THR A 111 11.86 3.83 -2.54
C THR A 111 10.77 3.77 -3.60
N GLY A 112 10.57 2.58 -4.18
CA GLY A 112 9.44 2.30 -5.05
C GLY A 112 9.47 2.98 -6.40
N GLN A 113 10.62 3.38 -6.93
CA GLN A 113 10.72 4.08 -8.22
C GLN A 113 10.12 3.25 -9.36
N ARG A 114 10.41 1.94 -9.40
CA ARG A 114 9.81 1.04 -10.39
C ARG A 114 8.30 0.90 -10.16
N PHE A 115 7.86 0.73 -8.91
CA PHE A 115 6.46 0.63 -8.57
C PHE A 115 5.67 1.85 -9.07
N MET A 116 6.14 3.05 -8.77
CA MET A 116 5.50 4.30 -9.21
C MET A 116 5.45 4.39 -10.75
N ARG A 117 6.54 4.01 -11.44
CA ARG A 117 6.59 4.00 -12.91
C ARG A 117 5.53 3.08 -13.51
N VAL A 118 5.42 1.84 -13.02
CA VAL A 118 4.43 0.87 -13.52
C VAL A 118 3.01 1.29 -13.15
N ALA A 119 2.80 1.72 -11.90
CA ALA A 119 1.50 2.12 -11.38
C ALA A 119 0.91 3.32 -12.12
N TYR A 120 1.71 4.34 -12.44
CA TYR A 120 1.24 5.50 -13.22
C TYR A 120 0.83 5.13 -14.63
N VAL A 121 1.57 4.23 -15.29
CA VAL A 121 1.18 3.77 -16.63
C VAL A 121 -0.09 2.93 -16.55
N PHE A 122 -0.20 2.06 -15.55
CA PHE A 122 -1.39 1.25 -15.31
C PHE A 122 -2.62 2.11 -15.05
N ASP A 123 -2.52 3.09 -14.13
CA ASP A 123 -3.60 4.02 -13.81
C ASP A 123 -4.04 4.84 -15.04
N ASN A 124 -3.08 5.29 -15.84
CA ASN A 124 -3.39 6.01 -17.09
C ASN A 124 -4.16 5.13 -18.06
N MET A 125 -3.74 3.87 -18.24
CA MET A 125 -4.39 2.94 -19.17
C MET A 125 -5.78 2.53 -18.69
N THR A 126 -5.99 2.27 -17.40
CA THR A 126 -7.30 1.92 -16.85
C THR A 126 -8.30 3.06 -16.93
N ASN A 127 -7.84 4.31 -16.77
CA ASN A 127 -8.70 5.50 -16.83
C ASN A 127 -8.97 6.02 -18.24
N ALA A 128 -7.99 5.93 -19.17
CA ALA A 128 -8.09 6.56 -20.49
C ALA A 128 -8.35 5.57 -21.63
N TYR A 129 -7.93 4.33 -21.49
CA TYR A 129 -8.00 3.31 -22.55
C TYR A 129 -8.31 1.92 -21.98
N THR A 130 -9.36 1.84 -21.18
CA THR A 130 -9.74 0.61 -20.49
C THR A 130 -10.34 -0.44 -21.45
N ASN A 131 -10.15 -1.70 -21.10
CA ASN A 131 -10.80 -2.85 -21.70
C ASN A 131 -11.12 -3.88 -20.59
N ASP A 132 -11.80 -4.97 -20.93
CA ASP A 132 -12.24 -5.96 -19.94
C ASP A 132 -11.07 -6.68 -19.25
N GLU A 133 -9.93 -6.83 -19.92
CA GLU A 133 -8.72 -7.42 -19.34
C GLU A 133 -8.05 -6.47 -18.36
N LEU A 134 -7.96 -5.17 -18.68
CA LEU A 134 -7.46 -4.14 -17.75
C LEU A 134 -8.36 -4.00 -16.53
N LYS A 135 -9.70 -4.07 -16.69
CA LYS A 135 -10.64 -4.05 -15.56
C LYS A 135 -10.40 -5.23 -14.62
N LYS A 136 -10.20 -6.43 -15.16
CA LYS A 136 -9.86 -7.61 -14.35
C LYS A 136 -8.53 -7.46 -13.63
N ALA A 137 -7.51 -6.92 -14.31
CA ALA A 137 -6.22 -6.64 -13.70
C ALA A 137 -6.36 -5.61 -12.56
N GLU A 138 -7.19 -4.58 -12.74
CA GLU A 138 -7.48 -3.57 -11.72
C GLU A 138 -8.20 -4.18 -10.50
N GLU A 139 -9.20 -5.05 -10.72
CA GLU A 139 -9.88 -5.78 -9.64
C GLU A 139 -8.92 -6.70 -8.87
N GLU A 140 -8.01 -7.39 -9.57
CA GLU A 140 -6.98 -8.22 -8.94
C GLU A 140 -5.99 -7.39 -8.12
N MET A 141 -5.55 -6.26 -8.66
CA MET A 141 -4.51 -5.46 -8.03
C MET A 141 -5.01 -4.56 -6.89
N ALA A 142 -6.28 -4.19 -6.86
CA ALA A 142 -6.84 -3.29 -5.87
C ALA A 142 -6.56 -3.73 -4.41
N PRO A 143 -6.90 -4.95 -3.98
CA PRO A 143 -6.58 -5.41 -2.63
C PRO A 143 -5.06 -5.56 -2.40
N LEU A 144 -4.28 -5.86 -3.43
CA LEU A 144 -2.82 -5.99 -3.33
C LEU A 144 -2.15 -4.62 -3.13
N PHE A 145 -2.61 -3.58 -3.80
CA PHE A 145 -2.15 -2.20 -3.55
C PHE A 145 -2.48 -1.75 -2.14
N SER A 146 -3.69 -2.08 -1.65
CA SER A 146 -4.07 -1.79 -0.29
C SER A 146 -3.16 -2.49 0.72
N ALA A 147 -2.92 -3.79 0.54
CA ALA A 147 -2.04 -4.57 1.40
C ALA A 147 -0.59 -4.04 1.37
N HIS A 148 -0.08 -3.69 0.19
CA HIS A 148 1.25 -3.10 0.04
C HIS A 148 1.39 -1.77 0.78
N ASN A 149 0.38 -0.90 0.69
CA ASN A 149 0.34 0.35 1.44
C ASN A 149 0.32 0.10 2.96
N ASP A 150 -0.49 -0.86 3.41
CA ASP A 150 -0.55 -1.26 4.82
C ASP A 150 0.78 -1.84 5.34
N GLU A 151 1.52 -2.59 4.51
CA GLU A 151 2.86 -3.09 4.87
C GLU A 151 3.86 -1.96 5.14
N ILE A 152 3.72 -0.82 4.48
CA ILE A 152 4.56 0.36 4.67
C ILE A 152 4.08 1.17 5.89
N TYR A 153 2.83 1.60 5.90
CA TYR A 153 2.33 2.56 6.88
C TYR A 153 1.97 1.95 8.24
N LEU A 154 1.78 0.62 8.33
CA LEU A 154 1.60 -0.10 9.59
C LEU A 154 2.88 -0.76 10.10
N ASN A 155 4.03 -0.52 9.46
CA ASN A 155 5.33 -1.07 9.85
C ASN A 155 5.84 -0.40 11.14
N ASP A 156 5.87 -1.17 12.23
CA ASP A 156 6.25 -0.67 13.56
C ASP A 156 7.69 -0.13 13.60
N LYS A 157 8.62 -0.80 12.91
CA LYS A 157 10.03 -0.41 12.94
C LYS A 157 10.27 0.87 12.15
N LEU A 158 9.66 0.99 10.97
CA LEU A 158 9.74 2.20 10.17
C LEU A 158 9.10 3.37 10.92
N PHE A 159 7.91 3.15 11.49
CA PHE A 159 7.24 4.18 12.28
C PHE A 159 8.07 4.61 13.49
N ALA A 160 8.72 3.69 14.20
CA ALA A 160 9.57 4.03 15.35
C ALA A 160 10.72 4.98 14.95
N ARG A 161 11.30 4.80 13.76
CA ARG A 161 12.35 5.71 13.22
C ARG A 161 11.78 7.10 12.92
N ILE A 162 10.59 7.16 12.29
CA ILE A 162 9.91 8.42 11.96
C ILE A 162 9.45 9.15 13.24
N ASP A 163 8.88 8.42 14.21
CA ASP A 163 8.41 8.99 15.48
C ASP A 163 9.58 9.54 16.32
N ALA A 164 10.75 8.87 16.30
CA ALA A 164 11.96 9.37 16.95
C ALA A 164 12.43 10.71 16.35
N LEU A 165 12.46 10.82 15.01
CA LEU A 165 12.78 12.08 14.33
C LEU A 165 11.76 13.18 14.62
N TYR A 166 10.48 12.84 14.61
CA TYR A 166 9.41 13.81 14.91
C TYR A 166 9.51 14.34 16.34
N ASN A 167 9.82 13.48 17.31
CA ASN A 167 9.96 13.89 18.71
C ASN A 167 11.19 14.78 18.94
N ASP A 168 12.26 14.58 18.19
CA ASP A 168 13.51 15.39 18.28
C ASP A 168 13.57 16.53 17.24
N ARG A 169 12.51 16.79 16.49
CA ARG A 169 12.49 17.70 15.33
C ARG A 169 13.02 19.10 15.60
N ALA A 170 12.87 19.60 16.81
CA ALA A 170 13.38 20.92 17.18
C ALA A 170 14.90 21.03 17.19
N ASN A 171 15.60 19.88 17.34
CA ASN A 171 17.06 19.80 17.43
C ASN A 171 17.71 19.38 16.10
N LEU A 172 16.92 18.96 15.08
CA LEU A 172 17.45 18.45 13.82
C LEU A 172 18.00 19.54 12.89
N GLY A 173 17.73 20.81 13.15
CA GLY A 173 18.20 21.92 12.30
C GLY A 173 17.62 21.90 10.87
N LEU A 174 16.46 21.30 10.68
CA LEU A 174 15.78 21.19 9.38
C LEU A 174 15.30 22.55 8.89
N ASP A 175 15.34 22.75 7.58
CA ASP A 175 14.62 23.86 6.95
C ASP A 175 13.10 23.65 7.01
N SER A 176 12.34 24.67 6.61
CA SER A 176 10.86 24.65 6.71
C SER A 176 10.22 23.58 5.83
N GLU A 177 10.78 23.24 4.67
CA GLU A 177 10.27 22.23 3.75
C GLU A 177 10.53 20.83 4.30
N SER A 178 11.75 20.56 4.73
CA SER A 178 12.13 19.30 5.37
C SER A 178 11.37 19.05 6.66
N MET A 179 11.16 20.11 7.49
CA MET A 179 10.32 20.03 8.68
C MET A 179 8.89 19.65 8.32
N ARG A 180 8.32 20.31 7.29
CA ARG A 180 6.97 20.02 6.86
C ARG A 180 6.81 18.60 6.31
N LEU A 181 7.80 18.10 5.57
CA LEU A 181 7.83 16.71 5.11
C LEU A 181 7.79 15.73 6.28
N LEU A 182 8.62 15.95 7.30
CA LEU A 182 8.63 15.11 8.50
C LEU A 182 7.28 15.11 9.22
N GLU A 183 6.68 16.31 9.42
CA GLU A 183 5.38 16.44 10.07
C GLU A 183 4.27 15.70 9.30
N LEU A 184 4.19 15.90 8.00
CA LEU A 184 3.19 15.24 7.15
C LEU A 184 3.38 13.73 7.12
N THR A 185 4.61 13.27 6.96
CA THR A 185 4.89 11.83 6.96
C THR A 185 4.50 11.19 8.29
N HIS A 186 4.86 11.80 9.42
CA HIS A 186 4.47 11.31 10.75
C HIS A 186 2.94 11.28 10.92
N GLU A 187 2.23 12.33 10.47
CA GLU A 187 0.77 12.40 10.50
C GLU A 187 0.12 11.30 9.65
N ASP A 188 0.67 11.02 8.46
CA ASP A 188 0.16 9.98 7.56
C ASP A 188 0.27 8.59 8.19
N PHE A 189 1.40 8.28 8.85
CA PHE A 189 1.54 7.03 9.61
C PHE A 189 0.54 6.94 10.76
N LEU A 190 0.32 8.02 11.52
CA LEU A 190 -0.68 8.04 12.58
C LEU A 190 -2.09 7.81 12.06
N ARG A 191 -2.45 8.46 10.95
CA ARG A 191 -3.76 8.31 10.30
C ARG A 191 -3.99 6.92 9.74
N ALA A 192 -2.94 6.29 9.23
CA ALA A 192 -2.99 4.89 8.78
C ALA A 192 -3.18 3.91 9.94
N GLY A 193 -2.88 4.32 11.19
CA GLY A 193 -3.06 3.47 12.37
C GLY A 193 -1.75 2.87 12.92
N ALA A 194 -0.60 3.51 12.67
CA ALA A 194 0.70 3.01 13.12
C ALA A 194 0.78 2.71 14.64
N LYS A 195 0.03 3.46 15.47
CA LYS A 195 -0.03 3.28 16.94
C LYS A 195 -1.12 2.30 17.42
N LEU A 196 -1.86 1.68 16.54
CA LEU A 196 -2.87 0.68 16.90
C LEU A 196 -2.24 -0.61 17.42
N SER A 197 -3.04 -1.36 18.19
CA SER A 197 -2.66 -2.72 18.58
C SER A 197 -2.50 -3.63 17.35
N ALA A 198 -1.70 -4.70 17.44
CA ALA A 198 -1.56 -5.67 16.36
C ALA A 198 -2.93 -6.23 15.91
N ALA A 199 -3.84 -6.50 16.86
CA ALA A 199 -5.19 -6.99 16.56
C ALA A 199 -6.04 -5.95 15.78
N ASP A 200 -5.90 -4.67 16.08
CA ASP A 200 -6.63 -3.61 15.39
C ASP A 200 -5.99 -3.28 14.03
N LYS A 201 -4.67 -3.42 13.91
CA LYS A 201 -3.98 -3.35 12.60
C LYS A 201 -4.50 -4.42 11.64
N GLU A 202 -4.70 -5.66 12.10
CA GLU A 202 -5.27 -6.70 11.25
C GLU A 202 -6.72 -6.40 10.82
N LYS A 203 -7.54 -5.82 11.69
CA LYS A 203 -8.89 -5.37 11.32
C LYS A 203 -8.87 -4.25 10.27
N ILE A 204 -7.98 -3.27 10.44
CA ILE A 204 -7.83 -2.17 9.47
C ILE A 204 -7.39 -2.72 8.11
N LYS A 205 -6.42 -3.62 8.04
CA LYS A 205 -6.00 -4.25 6.78
C LYS A 205 -7.16 -4.92 6.05
N GLN A 206 -8.00 -5.67 6.78
CA GLN A 206 -9.20 -6.30 6.20
C GLN A 206 -10.17 -5.25 5.65
N MET A 207 -10.46 -4.20 6.42
CA MET A 207 -11.33 -3.11 5.96
C MET A 207 -10.74 -2.36 4.76
N ASN A 208 -9.44 -2.08 4.77
CA ASN A 208 -8.77 -1.40 3.66
C ASN A 208 -8.84 -2.22 2.37
N ALA A 209 -8.63 -3.54 2.44
CA ALA A 209 -8.75 -4.43 1.28
C ALA A 209 -10.18 -4.46 0.73
N GLU A 210 -11.19 -4.50 1.60
CA GLU A 210 -12.59 -4.46 1.22
C GLU A 210 -12.96 -3.11 0.58
N ILE A 211 -12.58 -2.00 1.21
CA ILE A 211 -12.81 -0.64 0.68
C ILE A 211 -12.15 -0.48 -0.69
N SER A 212 -10.91 -0.94 -0.85
CA SER A 212 -10.19 -0.88 -2.12
C SER A 212 -10.96 -1.62 -3.21
N SER A 213 -11.40 -2.86 -2.93
CA SER A 213 -12.15 -3.67 -3.89
C SER A 213 -13.50 -3.06 -4.27
N ILE A 214 -14.24 -2.52 -3.29
CA ILE A 214 -15.54 -1.86 -3.52
C ILE A 214 -15.35 -0.56 -4.32
N SER A 215 -14.34 0.23 -3.97
CA SER A 215 -14.05 1.50 -4.65
C SER A 215 -13.66 1.29 -6.12
N THR A 216 -12.88 0.25 -6.41
CA THR A 216 -12.53 -0.14 -7.78
C THR A 216 -13.77 -0.51 -8.60
N LYS A 217 -14.64 -1.39 -8.08
CA LYS A 217 -15.88 -1.75 -8.75
C LYS A 217 -16.81 -0.55 -8.95
N PHE A 218 -16.90 0.32 -7.98
CA PHE A 218 -17.70 1.54 -8.08
C PHE A 218 -17.17 2.46 -9.19
N GLY A 219 -15.84 2.67 -9.26
CA GLY A 219 -15.21 3.45 -10.32
C GLY A 219 -15.45 2.86 -11.71
N GLN A 220 -15.32 1.55 -11.86
CA GLN A 220 -15.60 0.85 -13.12
C GLN A 220 -17.07 0.97 -13.56
N ASN A 221 -18.01 0.90 -12.61
CA ASN A 221 -19.44 1.10 -12.89
C ASN A 221 -19.74 2.52 -13.38
N ILE A 222 -19.15 3.55 -12.74
CA ILE A 222 -19.29 4.94 -13.18
C ILE A 222 -18.74 5.09 -14.61
N LEU A 223 -17.54 4.58 -14.89
CA LEU A 223 -16.94 4.69 -16.22
C LEU A 223 -17.78 3.99 -17.28
N SER A 224 -18.33 2.80 -16.95
CA SER A 224 -19.23 2.07 -17.83
C SER A 224 -20.51 2.85 -18.16
N GLU A 225 -21.12 3.45 -17.14
CA GLU A 225 -22.35 4.26 -17.30
C GLU A 225 -22.09 5.51 -18.13
N MET A 226 -20.98 6.20 -17.89
CA MET A 226 -20.58 7.37 -18.69
C MET A 226 -20.39 7.01 -20.17
N ASN A 227 -19.75 5.87 -20.45
CA ASN A 227 -19.51 5.42 -21.83
C ASN A 227 -20.80 4.93 -22.53
N SER A 228 -21.78 4.45 -21.78
CA SER A 228 -23.07 4.01 -22.34
C SER A 228 -24.03 5.16 -22.64
N SER A 229 -23.79 6.31 -22.01
CA SER A 229 -24.65 7.50 -22.12
C SER A 229 -24.13 8.55 -23.13
N ALA A 230 -22.96 8.31 -23.75
CA ALA A 230 -22.34 9.17 -24.75
C ALA A 230 -22.69 8.70 -26.17
#